data_a7d03006f0f1368336f61797e7ac6508
#
_entry.id   a7d03006f0f1368336f61797e7ac6508
#
_cell.length_a   1.000
_cell.length_b   1.000
_cell.length_c   1.000
_cell.angle_alpha   90.00
_cell.angle_beta   90.00
_cell.angle_gamma   90.00
#
_symmetry.space_group_name_H-M   'P 1'
#
loop_
_entity.id
_entity.type
_entity.pdbx_description
1 polymer ?
#
loop_
_entity_poly.entity_id
_entity_poly.type
_entity_poly.pdbx_seq_one_letter_code
_entity_poly.pdbx_strand_id
1 'polypeptide(L)'
;LNAPASAGNTAGVIIHENRFTYQKRGLFKLMDLGDYWENRTGYPIPLGGIVTRRGFNPAIQLKINALIKQSVEYAMGNYPLLPPYVVRHAQEMEEEVMRRHIDLYVNNYSAHLGADGRQAVQKFIEMDEHGKKLQGLMNDIFIKSDLYK
;
A
#
# COMPACT_ATOMS: atom_id res chain seq x y z
N LEU A 1 -13.12 -16.03 -10.94
CA LEU A 1 -14.00 -15.05 -11.58
C LEU A 1 -14.72 -15.73 -12.75
N ASN A 2 -15.90 -16.32 -12.47
CA ASN A 2 -16.78 -16.81 -13.53
C ASN A 2 -17.61 -15.60 -13.99
N ALA A 3 -17.19 -14.94 -15.07
CA ALA A 3 -18.04 -13.97 -15.74
C ALA A 3 -19.19 -14.72 -16.45
N PRO A 4 -20.44 -14.25 -16.34
CA PRO A 4 -21.52 -14.85 -17.09
C PRO A 4 -21.27 -14.64 -18.58
N ALA A 5 -21.52 -15.69 -19.37
CA ALA A 5 -21.45 -15.67 -20.83
C ALA A 5 -22.64 -14.85 -21.40
N SER A 6 -22.62 -13.52 -21.22
CA SER A 6 -23.49 -12.61 -21.93
C SER A 6 -22.69 -11.85 -22.98
N ALA A 7 -23.21 -11.73 -24.19
CA ALA A 7 -22.57 -11.10 -25.34
C ALA A 7 -22.32 -9.59 -25.10
N GLY A 8 -21.29 -9.27 -24.33
CA GLY A 8 -20.83 -7.92 -24.05
C GLY A 8 -19.42 -7.94 -23.49
N ASN A 9 -18.62 -6.93 -23.79
CA ASN A 9 -17.29 -6.75 -23.20
C ASN A 9 -17.46 -6.50 -21.69
N THR A 10 -16.91 -7.40 -20.87
CA THR A 10 -16.90 -7.26 -19.41
C THR A 10 -15.51 -6.83 -18.95
N ALA A 11 -15.43 -5.79 -18.16
CA ALA A 11 -14.21 -5.36 -17.50
C ALA A 11 -14.32 -5.50 -15.98
N GLY A 12 -13.21 -5.78 -15.31
CA GLY A 12 -13.16 -5.91 -13.86
C GLY A 12 -11.87 -5.33 -13.31
N VAL A 13 -11.88 -4.95 -12.03
CA VAL A 13 -10.68 -4.51 -11.30
C VAL A 13 -10.00 -5.72 -10.71
N ILE A 14 -8.70 -5.84 -10.95
CA ILE A 14 -7.85 -6.88 -10.41
C ILE A 14 -6.87 -6.25 -9.43
N ILE A 15 -6.80 -6.82 -8.23
CA ILE A 15 -5.90 -6.41 -7.15
C ILE A 15 -5.12 -7.62 -6.63
N HIS A 16 -4.19 -7.36 -5.71
CA HIS A 16 -3.35 -8.37 -5.07
C HIS A 16 -2.53 -9.19 -6.09
N GLU A 17 -2.22 -10.43 -5.78
CA GLU A 17 -1.39 -11.32 -6.58
C GLU A 17 -1.98 -11.64 -7.96
N ASN A 18 -3.28 -11.52 -8.13
CA ASN A 18 -3.93 -11.72 -9.43
C ASN A 18 -3.44 -10.74 -10.52
N ARG A 19 -2.88 -9.58 -10.13
CA ARG A 19 -2.26 -8.66 -11.08
C ARG A 19 -1.01 -9.24 -11.76
N PHE A 20 -0.43 -10.30 -11.22
CA PHE A 20 0.73 -10.98 -11.79
C PHE A 20 0.35 -12.24 -12.57
N THR A 21 -0.89 -12.74 -12.41
CA THR A 21 -1.33 -14.03 -12.95
C THR A 21 -2.51 -13.93 -13.91
N TYR A 22 -3.11 -12.76 -14.14
CA TYR A 22 -4.29 -12.57 -14.97
C TYR A 22 -4.11 -13.07 -16.41
N GLN A 23 -2.91 -12.95 -16.97
CA GLN A 23 -2.61 -13.40 -18.33
C GLN A 23 -2.72 -14.92 -18.46
N LYS A 24 -2.35 -15.69 -17.42
CA LYS A 24 -2.52 -17.15 -17.38
C LYS A 24 -4.00 -17.56 -17.46
N ARG A 25 -4.93 -16.63 -17.19
CA ARG A 25 -6.39 -16.81 -17.26
C ARG A 25 -7.01 -16.27 -18.56
N GLY A 26 -6.19 -15.89 -19.54
CA GLY A 26 -6.65 -15.34 -20.82
C GLY A 26 -7.26 -13.93 -20.72
N LEU A 27 -6.94 -13.18 -19.64
CA LEU A 27 -7.40 -11.82 -19.45
C LEU A 27 -6.39 -10.81 -20.03
N PHE A 28 -6.90 -9.64 -20.43
CA PHE A 28 -6.10 -8.55 -20.99
C PHE A 28 -6.14 -7.34 -20.06
N LYS A 29 -4.99 -6.70 -19.88
CA LYS A 29 -4.89 -5.45 -19.13
C LYS A 29 -5.35 -4.29 -20.02
N LEU A 30 -6.41 -3.60 -19.61
CA LEU A 30 -6.89 -2.39 -20.26
C LEU A 30 -6.11 -1.17 -19.76
N MET A 31 -5.85 -1.11 -18.46
CA MET A 31 -5.18 0.01 -17.80
C MET A 31 -4.52 -0.48 -16.51
N ASP A 32 -3.35 0.04 -16.18
CA ASP A 32 -2.81 -0.01 -14.82
C ASP A 32 -3.23 1.25 -14.07
N LEU A 33 -3.95 1.08 -12.97
CA LEU A 33 -4.47 2.20 -12.20
C LEU A 33 -3.36 2.94 -11.43
N GLY A 34 -2.26 2.25 -11.09
CA GLY A 34 -1.08 2.87 -10.50
C GLY A 34 -0.40 3.81 -11.50
N ASP A 35 -0.09 3.30 -12.69
CA ASP A 35 0.50 4.10 -13.77
C ASP A 35 -0.40 5.31 -14.12
N TYR A 36 -1.71 5.09 -14.20
CA TYR A 36 -2.67 6.17 -14.46
C TYR A 36 -2.62 7.25 -13.38
N TRP A 37 -2.59 6.83 -12.09
CA TRP A 37 -2.50 7.75 -10.96
C TRP A 37 -1.20 8.56 -10.99
N GLU A 38 -0.06 7.90 -11.14
CA GLU A 38 1.26 8.53 -11.14
C GLU A 38 1.41 9.52 -12.30
N ASN A 39 0.96 9.14 -13.51
CA ASN A 39 0.97 10.05 -14.66
C ASN A 39 0.06 11.26 -14.48
N ARG A 40 -1.05 11.12 -13.75
CA ARG A 40 -2.01 12.20 -13.54
C ARG A 40 -1.61 13.13 -12.40
N THR A 41 -0.97 12.62 -11.37
CA THR A 41 -0.73 13.37 -10.11
C THR A 41 0.73 13.72 -9.90
N GLY A 42 1.64 12.99 -10.51
CA GLY A 42 3.08 13.08 -10.25
C GLY A 42 3.51 12.43 -8.93
N TYR A 43 2.59 11.75 -8.22
CA TYR A 43 2.86 11.11 -6.94
C TYR A 43 2.65 9.60 -7.00
N PRO A 44 3.43 8.80 -6.22
CA PRO A 44 3.18 7.36 -6.10
C PRO A 44 1.79 7.12 -5.51
N ILE A 45 1.15 6.03 -5.95
CA ILE A 45 -0.17 5.68 -5.43
C ILE A 45 -0.06 5.07 -4.02
N PRO A 46 -0.73 5.62 -2.99
CA PRO A 46 -0.80 4.99 -1.67
C PRO A 46 -1.69 3.74 -1.73
N LEU A 47 -1.11 2.56 -1.55
CA LEU A 47 -1.84 1.28 -1.60
C LEU A 47 -2.43 0.88 -0.25
N GLY A 48 -1.86 1.37 0.84
CA GLY A 48 -2.33 1.11 2.19
C GLY A 48 -1.46 1.80 3.22
N GLY A 49 -1.87 1.74 4.49
CA GLY A 49 -1.11 2.32 5.58
C GLY A 49 -1.49 1.72 6.93
N ILE A 50 -0.57 1.80 7.87
CA ILE A 50 -0.82 1.44 9.26
C ILE A 50 -1.21 2.71 10.01
N VAL A 51 -2.34 2.65 10.70
CA VAL A 51 -2.89 3.78 11.44
C VAL A 51 -3.03 3.46 12.92
N THR A 52 -2.92 4.49 13.75
CA THR A 52 -3.14 4.38 15.20
C THR A 52 -4.24 5.35 15.65
N ARG A 53 -4.85 5.07 16.79
CA ARG A 53 -5.88 5.96 17.35
C ARG A 53 -5.25 7.27 17.75
N ARG A 54 -5.87 8.38 17.35
CA ARG A 54 -5.41 9.75 17.67
C ARG A 54 -5.40 10.02 19.19
N GLY A 55 -6.30 9.38 19.95
CA GLY A 55 -6.38 9.54 21.40
C GLY A 55 -5.29 8.83 22.21
N PHE A 56 -4.38 8.09 21.58
CA PHE A 56 -3.24 7.54 22.31
C PHE A 56 -2.27 8.64 22.72
N ASN A 57 -1.62 8.45 23.87
CA ASN A 57 -0.52 9.29 24.29
C ASN A 57 0.55 9.38 23.18
N PRO A 58 1.05 10.59 22.84
CA PRO A 58 2.05 10.77 21.79
C PRO A 58 3.29 9.88 21.92
N ALA A 59 3.77 9.62 23.15
CA ALA A 59 4.89 8.71 23.39
C ALA A 59 4.57 7.27 22.95
N ILE A 60 3.31 6.82 23.13
CA ILE A 60 2.86 5.51 22.65
C ILE A 60 2.79 5.48 21.13
N GLN A 61 2.28 6.54 20.50
CA GLN A 61 2.23 6.64 19.03
C GLN A 61 3.64 6.56 18.44
N LEU A 62 4.60 7.29 19.00
CA LEU A 62 6.00 7.26 18.57
C LEU A 62 6.64 5.89 18.77
N LYS A 63 6.36 5.22 19.89
CA LYS A 63 6.85 3.86 20.15
C LYS A 63 6.30 2.86 19.15
N ILE A 64 5.01 2.94 18.83
CA ILE A 64 4.38 2.10 17.80
C ILE A 64 5.07 2.33 16.45
N ASN A 65 5.24 3.59 16.04
CA ASN A 65 5.91 3.94 14.81
C ASN A 65 7.35 3.39 14.73
N ALA A 66 8.11 3.52 15.81
CA ALA A 66 9.48 3.00 15.90
C ALA A 66 9.52 1.47 15.79
N LEU A 67 8.62 0.76 16.45
CA LEU A 67 8.55 -0.70 16.41
C LEU A 67 8.16 -1.21 15.01
N ILE A 68 7.21 -0.54 14.34
CA ILE A 68 6.83 -0.89 12.96
C ILE A 68 8.02 -0.67 12.03
N LYS A 69 8.69 0.48 12.12
CA LYS A 69 9.90 0.77 11.33
C LYS A 69 10.96 -0.31 11.53
N GLN A 70 11.31 -0.63 12.78
CA GLN A 70 12.30 -1.67 13.10
C GLN A 70 11.90 -3.04 12.52
N SER A 71 10.61 -3.40 12.58
CA SER A 71 10.09 -4.64 12.01
C SER A 71 10.26 -4.69 10.49
N VAL A 72 9.95 -3.60 9.79
CA VAL A 72 10.12 -3.49 8.34
C VAL A 72 11.60 -3.55 7.96
N GLU A 73 12.46 -2.78 8.63
CA GLU A 73 13.90 -2.78 8.40
C GLU A 73 14.53 -4.16 8.65
N TYR A 74 14.09 -4.86 9.70
CA TYR A 74 14.51 -6.24 9.96
C TYR A 74 14.11 -7.19 8.83
N ALA A 75 12.87 -7.09 8.36
CA ALA A 75 12.39 -7.91 7.24
C ALA A 75 13.17 -7.62 5.95
N MET A 76 13.41 -6.35 5.64
CA MET A 76 14.21 -5.94 4.47
C MET A 76 15.66 -6.42 4.57
N GLY A 77 16.28 -6.35 5.74
CA GLY A 77 17.66 -6.81 5.97
C GLY A 77 17.81 -8.33 5.84
N ASN A 78 16.75 -9.09 6.03
CA ASN A 78 16.74 -10.54 5.86
C ASN A 78 16.22 -11.00 4.49
N TYR A 79 15.72 -10.10 3.66
CA TYR A 79 15.28 -10.42 2.31
C TYR A 79 16.49 -10.88 1.45
N PRO A 80 16.37 -11.92 0.62
CA PRO A 80 15.15 -12.54 0.10
C PRO A 80 14.60 -13.74 0.90
N LEU A 81 15.04 -13.98 2.13
CA LEU A 81 14.53 -15.08 2.93
C LEU A 81 13.05 -14.85 3.28
N LEU A 82 12.19 -15.81 2.93
CA LEU A 82 10.79 -15.79 3.31
C LEU A 82 10.59 -16.58 4.61
N PRO A 83 10.19 -15.93 5.71
CA PRO A 83 9.90 -16.63 6.95
C PRO A 83 8.80 -17.69 6.77
N PRO A 84 8.87 -18.83 7.47
CA PRO A 84 7.84 -19.88 7.38
C PRO A 84 6.42 -19.39 7.68
N TYR A 85 6.29 -18.34 8.50
CA TYR A 85 5.01 -17.70 8.77
C TYR A 85 4.43 -17.07 7.50
N VAL A 86 5.22 -16.31 6.74
CA VAL A 86 4.78 -15.67 5.50
C VAL A 86 4.34 -16.71 4.48
N VAL A 87 5.15 -17.76 4.29
CA VAL A 87 4.84 -18.84 3.35
C VAL A 87 3.53 -19.55 3.71
N ARG A 88 3.29 -19.83 5.00
CA ARG A 88 2.06 -20.50 5.46
C ARG A 88 0.79 -19.67 5.28
N HIS A 89 0.91 -18.35 5.26
CA HIS A 89 -0.23 -17.44 5.17
C HIS A 89 -0.37 -16.78 3.80
N ALA A 90 0.53 -17.07 2.87
CA ALA A 90 0.40 -16.63 1.49
C ALA A 90 -0.78 -17.33 0.81
N GLN A 91 -1.56 -16.60 0.02
CA GLN A 91 -2.64 -17.17 -0.78
C GLN A 91 -2.11 -17.81 -2.07
N GLU A 92 -1.00 -17.28 -2.57
CA GLU A 92 -0.30 -17.80 -3.74
C GLU A 92 0.90 -18.62 -3.29
N MET A 93 1.04 -19.82 -3.85
CA MET A 93 2.08 -20.78 -3.48
C MET A 93 3.37 -20.62 -4.31
N GLU A 94 3.31 -19.93 -5.46
CA GLU A 94 4.50 -19.67 -6.27
C GLU A 94 5.38 -18.62 -5.58
N GLU A 95 6.60 -18.99 -5.18
CA GLU A 95 7.54 -18.12 -4.45
C GLU A 95 7.85 -16.82 -5.21
N GLU A 96 7.99 -16.88 -6.54
CA GLU A 96 8.21 -15.71 -7.36
C GLU A 96 7.05 -14.70 -7.27
N VAL A 97 5.80 -15.19 -7.26
CA VAL A 97 4.61 -14.33 -7.12
C VAL A 97 4.54 -13.72 -5.73
N MET A 98 4.86 -14.49 -4.69
CA MET A 98 4.95 -13.97 -3.32
C MET A 98 5.99 -12.84 -3.22
N ARG A 99 7.17 -13.02 -3.82
CA ARG A 99 8.23 -11.99 -3.83
C ARG A 99 7.79 -10.74 -4.55
N ARG A 100 7.23 -10.85 -5.74
CA ARG A 100 6.69 -9.70 -6.50
C ARG A 100 5.62 -8.95 -5.72
N HIS A 101 4.79 -9.67 -4.98
CA HIS A 101 3.79 -9.07 -4.12
C HIS A 101 4.44 -8.29 -2.97
N ILE A 102 5.43 -8.88 -2.29
CA ILE A 102 6.17 -8.22 -1.22
C ILE A 102 6.86 -6.97 -1.76
N ASP A 103 7.60 -7.06 -2.86
CA ASP A 103 8.35 -5.95 -3.45
C ASP A 103 7.44 -4.77 -3.85
N LEU A 104 6.20 -5.07 -4.26
CA LEU A 104 5.22 -4.03 -4.58
C LEU A 104 4.69 -3.30 -3.33
N TYR A 105 4.38 -4.04 -2.27
CA TYR A 105 3.67 -3.50 -1.10
C TYR A 105 4.59 -3.12 0.05
N VAL A 106 5.79 -3.69 0.11
CA VAL A 106 6.78 -3.44 1.18
C VAL A 106 8.05 -2.86 0.56
N ASN A 107 8.17 -1.56 0.59
CA ASN A 107 9.25 -0.80 -0.03
C ASN A 107 9.75 0.31 0.91
N ASN A 108 10.58 1.20 0.41
CA ASN A 108 11.16 2.29 1.20
C ASN A 108 10.11 3.16 1.90
N TYR A 109 8.93 3.37 1.29
CA TYR A 109 7.83 4.11 1.93
C TYR A 109 7.24 3.37 3.14
N SER A 110 7.36 2.03 3.19
CA SER A 110 6.93 1.24 4.34
C SER A 110 7.81 1.47 5.57
N ALA A 111 9.13 1.67 5.37
CA ALA A 111 10.08 1.98 6.44
C ALA A 111 10.07 3.48 6.79
N HIS A 112 9.96 4.34 5.78
CA HIS A 112 9.99 5.79 5.95
C HIS A 112 9.18 6.49 4.87
N LEU A 113 8.05 7.10 5.26
CA LEU A 113 7.15 7.75 4.32
C LEU A 113 7.79 8.96 3.61
N GLY A 114 8.66 9.71 4.29
CA GLY A 114 9.32 10.88 3.72
C GLY A 114 8.36 12.04 3.39
N ALA A 115 8.88 13.08 2.77
CA ALA A 115 8.08 14.22 2.33
C ALA A 115 7.15 13.83 1.16
N ASP A 116 7.68 13.14 0.17
CA ASP A 116 6.94 12.76 -1.05
C ASP A 116 5.81 11.78 -0.73
N GLY A 117 6.04 10.79 0.13
CA GLY A 117 5.01 9.87 0.56
C GLY A 117 3.89 10.56 1.36
N ARG A 118 4.24 11.55 2.20
CA ARG A 118 3.25 12.36 2.91
C ARG A 118 2.40 13.17 1.93
N GLN A 119 3.03 13.81 0.94
CA GLN A 119 2.32 14.55 -0.11
C GLN A 119 1.43 13.62 -0.95
N ALA A 120 1.91 12.41 -1.28
CA ALA A 120 1.12 11.42 -1.99
C ALA A 120 -0.16 11.03 -1.23
N VAL A 121 -0.04 10.77 0.08
CA VAL A 121 -1.18 10.46 0.95
C VAL A 121 -2.14 11.65 1.06
N GLN A 122 -1.62 12.87 1.24
CA GLN A 122 -2.45 14.07 1.27
C GLN A 122 -3.21 14.25 -0.05
N LYS A 123 -2.51 14.11 -1.18
CA LYS A 123 -3.11 14.22 -2.50
C LYS A 123 -4.19 13.17 -2.74
N PHE A 124 -3.95 11.94 -2.29
CA PHE A 124 -4.93 10.86 -2.39
C PHE A 124 -6.22 11.18 -1.62
N ILE A 125 -6.10 11.68 -0.38
CA ILE A 125 -7.25 12.06 0.44
C ILE A 125 -7.98 13.28 -0.13
N GLU A 126 -7.24 14.28 -0.66
CA GLU A 126 -7.83 15.48 -1.27
C GLU A 126 -8.68 15.17 -2.50
N MET A 127 -8.33 14.13 -3.26
CA MET A 127 -9.07 13.74 -4.46
C MET A 127 -10.35 12.96 -4.16
N ASP A 128 -10.50 12.41 -2.95
CA ASP A 128 -11.74 11.82 -2.50
C ASP A 128 -12.74 12.92 -2.08
N GLU A 129 -13.99 12.78 -2.48
CA GLU A 129 -15.04 13.74 -2.11
C GLU A 129 -15.28 13.80 -0.59
N HIS A 130 -15.10 12.67 0.11
CA HIS A 130 -15.14 12.63 1.57
C HIS A 130 -13.91 13.28 2.19
N GLY A 131 -12.75 13.20 1.54
CA GLY A 131 -11.50 13.83 1.97
C GLY A 131 -11.57 15.35 1.96
N LYS A 132 -12.34 15.96 1.05
CA LYS A 132 -12.57 17.41 1.05
C LYS A 132 -13.21 17.90 2.34
N LYS A 133 -14.05 17.09 3.00
CA LYS A 133 -14.64 17.39 4.31
C LYS A 133 -13.63 17.30 5.45
N LEU A 134 -12.50 16.62 5.23
CA LEU A 134 -11.42 16.43 6.21
C LEU A 134 -10.27 17.42 6.04
N GLN A 135 -10.37 18.36 5.11
CA GLN A 135 -9.30 19.31 4.77
C GLN A 135 -8.75 20.08 5.99
N GLY A 136 -9.61 20.43 6.96
CA GLY A 136 -9.17 21.05 8.22
C GLY A 136 -8.35 20.14 9.13
N LEU A 137 -8.38 18.81 8.91
CA LEU A 137 -7.65 17.81 9.70
C LEU A 137 -6.38 17.31 9.01
N MET A 138 -6.14 17.73 7.75
CA MET A 138 -5.07 17.19 6.90
C MET A 138 -3.67 17.41 7.47
N ASN A 139 -3.44 18.55 8.13
CA ASN A 139 -2.13 18.84 8.74
C ASN A 139 -1.81 17.96 9.95
N ASP A 140 -2.77 17.17 10.42
CA ASP A 140 -2.68 16.41 11.65
C ASP A 140 -2.89 14.89 11.47
N ILE A 141 -2.84 14.41 10.21
CA ILE A 141 -3.01 12.96 9.92
C ILE A 141 -1.75 12.15 10.19
N PHE A 142 -0.59 12.78 10.25
CA PHE A 142 0.67 12.09 10.51
C PHE A 142 1.10 12.24 11.97
N ILE A 143 1.82 11.22 12.46
CA ILE A 143 2.44 11.28 13.77
C ILE A 143 3.47 12.41 13.77
N LYS A 144 3.38 13.31 14.77
CA LYS A 144 4.30 14.43 14.96
C LYS A 144 5.58 13.92 15.62
N SER A 145 6.64 13.73 14.83
CA SER A 145 7.94 13.29 15.32
C SER A 145 8.75 14.40 16.03
N ASP A 146 8.37 15.67 15.82
CA ASP A 146 9.17 16.82 16.24
C ASP A 146 8.88 17.33 17.66
N LEU A 147 7.95 16.69 18.37
CA LEU A 147 7.58 17.09 19.73
C LEU A 147 8.58 16.63 20.81
N TYR A 148 9.66 15.93 20.44
CA TYR A 148 10.60 15.32 21.36
C TYR A 148 12.07 15.40 20.88
N LYS A 149 12.43 16.53 20.26
CA LYS A 149 13.82 16.92 20.14
C LYS A 149 14.29 17.68 21.36
#